data_9df52b9fc1fe6a47c9f0eefc9ab4c219
#
_entry.id   9df52b9fc1fe6a47c9f0eefc9ab4c219
#
_cell.length_a   1.000
_cell.length_b   1.000
_cell.length_c   1.000
_cell.angle_alpha   90.00
_cell.angle_beta   90.00
_cell.angle_gamma   90.00
#
_symmetry.space_group_name_H-M   'P 1'
#
loop_
_entity.id
_entity.type
_entity.pdbx_description
1 polymer ?
#
loop_
_entity_poly.entity_id
_entity_poly.type
_entity_poly.pdbx_seq_one_letter_code
_entity_poly.pdbx_strand_id
1 'polypeptide(L)'
;TWNAQDALSGKPDYKRGIGNYDKKLFIRSEWKGKRLFLRFEGANCVSNVFINGKQIGEHRGGYGAFIFEITDKVNYGKNNTVLVRVNNGEQLDVMPLVGDFNFYGGIYRDVHLLVTEDICISPLDYASPGVYLFQQHVGEKQAAVLARINLSNGTEHPRQATLRLQVKEGDKVVYQADKKVTVAPHTSVQPEEMSFTLLNPRLWNGREDPFM
;
A
#
# COMPACT_ATOMS: atom_id res chain seq x y z
N THR A 1 -14.60 -8.49 18.32
CA THR A 1 -14.44 -9.79 17.62
C THR A 1 -15.78 -10.45 17.50
N TRP A 2 -16.14 -10.76 16.28
CA TRP A 2 -17.34 -11.49 15.93
C TRP A 2 -17.12 -12.97 16.19
N ASN A 3 -18.11 -13.68 16.74
CA ASN A 3 -18.04 -15.14 16.88
C ASN A 3 -19.35 -15.79 16.41
N ALA A 4 -19.30 -17.09 16.14
CA ALA A 4 -20.46 -17.84 15.63
C ALA A 4 -21.67 -17.84 16.60
N GLN A 5 -21.44 -17.62 17.89
CA GLN A 5 -22.50 -17.58 18.90
C GLN A 5 -23.33 -16.30 18.80
N ASP A 6 -22.73 -15.19 18.32
CA ASP A 6 -23.45 -13.93 18.13
C ASP A 6 -24.50 -14.05 17.04
N ALA A 7 -24.27 -14.91 16.02
CA ALA A 7 -25.23 -15.21 14.97
C ALA A 7 -26.34 -16.17 15.39
N LEU A 8 -26.03 -17.10 16.30
CA LEU A 8 -26.96 -18.15 16.73
C LEU A 8 -27.92 -17.68 17.83
N SER A 9 -27.62 -16.61 18.54
CA SER A 9 -28.42 -16.09 19.64
C SER A 9 -29.69 -15.37 19.20
N GLY A 10 -29.92 -15.17 17.89
CA GLY A 10 -31.06 -14.40 17.36
C GLY A 10 -31.08 -12.94 17.78
N LYS A 11 -30.03 -12.49 18.44
CA LYS A 11 -29.84 -11.10 18.82
C LYS A 11 -29.03 -10.39 17.75
N PRO A 12 -29.44 -9.20 17.28
CA PRO A 12 -28.70 -8.42 16.31
C PRO A 12 -27.46 -7.76 16.95
N ASP A 13 -26.72 -8.49 17.77
CA ASP A 13 -25.64 -7.97 18.61
C ASP A 13 -24.27 -8.13 17.96
N TYR A 14 -24.13 -7.68 16.71
CA TYR A 14 -22.81 -7.29 16.25
C TYR A 14 -22.37 -6.09 17.09
N LYS A 15 -21.34 -6.25 17.91
CA LYS A 15 -20.72 -5.09 18.55
C LYS A 15 -20.12 -4.20 17.47
N ARG A 16 -20.86 -3.18 17.08
CA ARG A 16 -20.38 -2.09 16.26
C ARG A 16 -19.93 -0.95 17.17
N GLY A 17 -18.87 -0.28 16.77
CA GLY A 17 -18.34 0.84 17.53
C GLY A 17 -16.83 1.03 17.31
N ILE A 18 -16.20 1.71 18.25
CA ILE A 18 -14.78 2.06 18.16
C ILE A 18 -13.93 1.01 18.89
N GLY A 19 -13.03 0.37 18.15
CA GLY A 19 -11.92 -0.41 18.67
C GLY A 19 -10.65 0.45 18.75
N ASN A 20 -9.96 0.43 19.88
CA ASN A 20 -8.67 1.10 20.05
C ASN A 20 -7.55 0.06 20.03
N TYR A 21 -6.55 0.28 19.19
CA TYR A 21 -5.33 -0.51 19.07
C TYR A 21 -4.15 0.35 19.49
N ASP A 22 -3.52 0.02 20.60
CA ASP A 22 -2.35 0.72 21.13
C ASP A 22 -1.11 -0.16 21.00
N LYS A 23 -0.01 0.41 20.48
CA LYS A 23 1.26 -0.28 20.30
C LYS A 23 2.44 0.65 20.53
N LYS A 24 3.42 0.20 21.29
CA LYS A 24 4.73 0.83 21.32
C LYS A 24 5.57 0.34 20.12
N LEU A 25 5.99 1.27 19.31
CA LEU A 25 6.80 1.02 18.10
C LEU A 25 8.19 1.65 18.31
N PHE A 26 9.21 0.81 18.40
CA PHE A 26 10.59 1.29 18.47
C PHE A 26 11.07 1.68 17.07
N ILE A 27 11.47 2.95 16.90
CA ILE A 27 12.05 3.46 15.66
C ILE A 27 13.58 3.52 15.83
N ARG A 28 14.30 2.79 15.00
CA ARG A 28 15.76 2.71 15.08
C ARG A 28 16.40 4.06 14.76
N SER A 29 17.48 4.39 15.46
CA SER A 29 18.26 5.65 15.22
C SER A 29 18.89 5.68 13.83
N GLU A 30 19.28 4.53 13.29
CA GLU A 30 19.90 4.38 11.96
C GLU A 30 18.95 4.71 10.80
N TRP A 31 17.63 4.80 11.07
CA TRP A 31 16.64 5.21 10.08
C TRP A 31 16.46 6.73 9.99
N LYS A 32 17.21 7.49 10.79
CA LYS A 32 17.23 8.96 10.67
C LYS A 32 17.76 9.34 9.29
N GLY A 33 17.01 10.19 8.55
CA GLY A 33 17.30 10.51 7.15
C GLY A 33 16.67 9.56 6.14
N LYS A 34 15.92 8.55 6.59
CA LYS A 34 15.07 7.69 5.75
C LYS A 34 13.63 8.16 5.84
N ARG A 35 12.82 7.78 4.85
CA ARG A 35 11.38 7.97 4.92
C ARG A 35 10.70 6.75 5.54
N LEU A 36 9.75 7.01 6.42
CA LEU A 36 9.00 6.00 7.13
C LEU A 36 7.52 6.11 6.82
N PHE A 37 6.90 4.96 6.51
CA PHE A 37 5.48 4.90 6.22
C PHE A 37 4.84 3.79 7.02
N LEU A 38 3.66 4.06 7.55
CA LEU A 38 2.82 3.06 8.20
C LEU A 38 1.71 2.65 7.23
N ARG A 39 1.79 1.41 6.73
CA ARG A 39 0.88 0.85 5.74
C ARG A 39 -0.02 -0.18 6.37
N PHE A 40 -1.30 -0.06 6.13
CA PHE A 40 -2.36 -0.96 6.55
C PHE A 40 -2.89 -1.70 5.33
N GLU A 41 -2.95 -3.02 5.38
CA GLU A 41 -3.50 -3.83 4.28
C GLU A 41 -5.04 -3.84 4.28
N GLY A 42 -5.65 -3.49 5.41
CA GLY A 42 -7.09 -3.33 5.56
C GLY A 42 -7.52 -3.19 7.01
N ALA A 43 -8.43 -2.24 7.24
CA ALA A 43 -9.11 -2.05 8.52
C ALA A 43 -10.52 -1.53 8.26
N ASN A 44 -11.53 -2.04 8.96
CA ASN A 44 -12.93 -1.74 8.67
C ASN A 44 -13.60 -0.99 9.85
N CYS A 45 -14.22 0.18 9.59
CA CYS A 45 -14.42 0.81 8.30
C CYS A 45 -13.85 2.24 8.27
N VAL A 46 -13.78 2.98 9.38
CA VAL A 46 -13.15 4.29 9.49
C VAL A 46 -12.00 4.19 10.48
N SER A 47 -10.81 4.50 10.01
CA SER A 47 -9.56 4.38 10.79
C SER A 47 -8.93 5.73 11.02
N ASN A 48 -8.75 6.12 12.28
CA ASN A 48 -7.99 7.30 12.68
C ASN A 48 -6.68 6.86 13.30
N VAL A 49 -5.56 7.34 12.76
CA VAL A 49 -4.20 6.94 13.15
C VAL A 49 -3.50 8.09 13.87
N PHE A 50 -2.90 7.78 15.02
CA PHE A 50 -2.20 8.74 15.87
C PHE A 50 -0.78 8.23 16.15
N ILE A 51 0.18 9.13 16.13
CA ILE A 51 1.57 8.89 16.57
C ILE A 51 1.89 9.89 17.70
N ASN A 52 2.36 9.36 18.84
CA ASN A 52 2.72 10.16 19.99
C ASN A 52 1.62 11.15 20.43
N GLY A 53 0.35 10.70 20.34
CA GLY A 53 -0.83 11.49 20.71
C GLY A 53 -1.31 12.49 19.63
N LYS A 54 -0.59 12.65 18.50
CA LYS A 54 -1.02 13.51 17.39
C LYS A 54 -1.65 12.68 16.29
N GLN A 55 -2.82 13.10 15.81
CA GLN A 55 -3.45 12.47 14.64
C GLN A 55 -2.62 12.75 13.39
N ILE A 56 -2.33 11.70 12.62
CA ILE A 56 -1.58 11.78 11.38
C ILE A 56 -2.47 11.61 10.15
N GLY A 57 -3.64 11.00 10.30
CA GLY A 57 -4.59 10.85 9.20
C GLY A 57 -5.82 10.04 9.58
N GLU A 58 -6.77 10.06 8.65
CA GLU A 58 -7.99 9.26 8.65
C GLU A 58 -8.10 8.51 7.32
N HIS A 59 -8.56 7.27 7.38
CA HIS A 59 -8.95 6.49 6.22
C HIS A 59 -10.41 6.06 6.35
N ARG A 60 -11.16 6.22 5.26
CA ARG A 60 -12.56 5.82 5.14
C ARG A 60 -12.69 4.75 4.07
N GLY A 61 -13.00 3.54 4.47
CA GLY A 61 -13.07 2.37 3.60
C GLY A 61 -12.68 1.11 4.36
N GLY A 62 -13.35 -0.01 4.08
CA GLY A 62 -13.18 -1.23 4.85
C GLY A 62 -12.17 -2.22 4.25
N TYR A 63 -11.88 -2.15 2.95
CA TYR A 63 -11.25 -3.26 2.22
C TYR A 63 -9.96 -2.87 1.49
N GLY A 64 -9.80 -1.60 1.16
CA GLY A 64 -8.59 -1.09 0.51
C GLY A 64 -7.43 -0.95 1.49
N ALA A 65 -6.21 -1.10 0.97
CA ALA A 65 -5.01 -0.72 1.71
C ALA A 65 -4.91 0.81 1.80
N PHE A 66 -4.28 1.30 2.87
CA PHE A 66 -3.99 2.71 3.04
C PHE A 66 -2.66 2.92 3.76
N ILE A 67 -2.10 4.12 3.63
CA ILE A 67 -0.75 4.42 4.10
C ILE A 67 -0.64 5.87 4.55
N PHE A 68 0.19 6.08 5.58
CA PHE A 68 0.55 7.41 6.07
C PHE A 68 2.06 7.54 6.19
N GLU A 69 2.63 8.64 5.72
CA GLU A 69 4.01 8.97 6.00
C GLU A 69 4.15 9.48 7.43
N ILE A 70 5.11 8.91 8.16
CA ILE A 70 5.35 9.21 9.58
C ILE A 70 6.76 9.74 9.86
N THR A 71 7.52 10.05 8.83
CA THR A 71 8.95 10.42 8.88
C THR A 71 9.26 11.50 9.92
N ASP A 72 8.49 12.57 9.93
CA ASP A 72 8.64 13.73 10.82
C ASP A 72 7.72 13.68 12.06
N LYS A 73 7.00 12.58 12.26
CA LYS A 73 6.06 12.38 13.37
C LYS A 73 6.62 11.48 14.48
N VAL A 74 7.79 10.88 14.26
CA VAL A 74 8.39 9.89 15.16
C VAL A 74 9.64 10.41 15.84
N ASN A 75 9.96 9.82 16.99
CA ASN A 75 11.22 10.02 17.70
C ASN A 75 12.15 8.84 17.37
N TYR A 76 13.29 9.11 16.76
CA TYR A 76 14.30 8.11 16.41
C TYR A 76 15.08 7.63 17.65
N GLY A 77 15.46 6.35 17.67
CA GLY A 77 16.15 5.71 18.80
C GLY A 77 15.27 5.50 20.04
N LYS A 78 13.95 5.63 19.90
CA LYS A 78 12.99 5.59 21.01
C LYS A 78 11.73 4.81 20.65
N ASN A 79 10.98 4.42 21.68
CA ASN A 79 9.61 3.95 21.53
C ASN A 79 8.68 5.12 21.21
N ASN A 80 7.83 4.91 20.22
CA ASN A 80 6.75 5.81 19.85
C ASN A 80 5.42 5.11 20.13
N THR A 81 4.43 5.83 20.57
CA THR A 81 3.09 5.29 20.74
C THR A 81 2.33 5.41 19.43
N VAL A 82 1.84 4.28 18.91
CA VAL A 82 0.91 4.21 17.78
C VAL A 82 -0.45 3.88 18.34
N LEU A 83 -1.44 4.75 18.16
CA LEU A 83 -2.83 4.50 18.46
C LEU A 83 -3.63 4.50 17.17
N VAL A 84 -4.37 3.41 16.93
CA VAL A 84 -5.30 3.31 15.80
C VAL A 84 -6.71 3.13 16.35
N ARG A 85 -7.60 4.05 16.03
CA ARG A 85 -9.03 3.95 16.34
C ARG A 85 -9.76 3.49 15.09
N VAL A 86 -10.39 2.33 15.17
CA VAL A 86 -11.15 1.79 14.05
C VAL A 86 -12.61 1.72 14.45
N ASN A 87 -13.47 2.43 13.74
CA ASN A 87 -14.90 2.45 13.94
C ASN A 87 -15.59 1.62 12.85
N ASN A 88 -16.29 0.55 13.24
CA ASN A 88 -17.13 -0.25 12.37
C ASN A 88 -18.64 0.02 12.59
N GLY A 89 -18.98 1.11 13.27
CA GLY A 89 -20.35 1.60 13.35
C GLY A 89 -20.89 1.97 11.96
N GLU A 90 -22.17 2.22 11.89
CA GLU A 90 -22.81 2.61 10.64
C GLU A 90 -22.22 3.93 10.11
N GLN A 91 -21.81 3.90 8.84
CA GLN A 91 -21.24 5.03 8.13
C GLN A 91 -21.91 5.09 6.74
N LEU A 92 -22.80 6.04 6.53
CA LEU A 92 -23.59 6.15 5.30
C LEU A 92 -22.75 6.41 4.04
N ASP A 93 -21.53 6.91 4.21
CA ASP A 93 -20.60 7.25 3.15
C ASP A 93 -19.51 6.18 2.93
N VAL A 94 -19.57 5.05 3.65
CA VAL A 94 -18.61 3.94 3.50
C VAL A 94 -19.35 2.68 3.05
N MET A 95 -19.09 2.26 1.85
CA MET A 95 -19.67 1.04 1.27
C MET A 95 -18.95 -0.25 1.76
N PRO A 96 -19.65 -1.40 1.79
CA PRO A 96 -21.08 -1.58 1.58
C PRO A 96 -21.90 -1.22 2.82
N LEU A 97 -23.10 -0.69 2.63
CA LEU A 97 -24.00 -0.35 3.73
C LEU A 97 -24.75 -1.57 4.27
N VAL A 98 -25.12 -2.48 3.37
CA VAL A 98 -25.87 -3.71 3.64
C VAL A 98 -25.34 -4.83 2.76
N GLY A 99 -25.34 -6.05 3.26
CA GLY A 99 -24.99 -7.27 2.52
C GLY A 99 -25.35 -8.51 3.32
N ASP A 100 -25.38 -9.65 2.65
CA ASP A 100 -25.59 -10.98 3.23
C ASP A 100 -24.28 -11.65 3.68
N PHE A 101 -23.25 -10.85 3.93
CA PHE A 101 -21.94 -11.28 4.40
C PHE A 101 -21.51 -10.48 5.64
N ASN A 102 -20.52 -11.02 6.35
CA ASN A 102 -20.03 -10.42 7.58
C ASN A 102 -19.20 -9.16 7.33
N PHE A 103 -19.51 -8.10 8.05
CA PHE A 103 -18.71 -6.88 8.11
C PHE A 103 -17.74 -6.99 9.29
N TYR A 104 -16.52 -7.47 9.03
CA TYR A 104 -15.50 -7.53 10.07
C TYR A 104 -15.11 -6.13 10.52
N GLY A 105 -15.07 -5.91 11.84
CA GLY A 105 -14.55 -4.67 12.40
C GLY A 105 -13.08 -4.76 12.77
N GLY A 106 -12.46 -3.61 12.87
CA GLY A 106 -11.08 -3.49 13.34
C GLY A 106 -10.01 -3.73 12.28
N ILE A 107 -8.77 -3.91 12.72
CA ILE A 107 -7.62 -4.24 11.89
C ILE A 107 -7.63 -5.75 11.66
N TYR A 108 -7.95 -6.20 10.46
CA TYR A 108 -8.10 -7.62 10.13
C TYR A 108 -7.06 -8.13 9.14
N ARG A 109 -6.16 -7.24 8.68
CA ARG A 109 -4.99 -7.54 7.85
C ARG A 109 -3.73 -6.94 8.47
N ASP A 110 -2.59 -7.25 7.88
CA ASP A 110 -1.29 -6.83 8.38
C ASP A 110 -1.09 -5.32 8.35
N VAL A 111 -0.23 -4.87 9.27
CA VAL A 111 0.25 -3.49 9.32
C VAL A 111 1.76 -3.50 9.22
N HIS A 112 2.30 -2.79 8.23
CA HIS A 112 3.72 -2.75 7.91
C HIS A 112 4.33 -1.38 8.19
N LEU A 113 5.55 -1.38 8.71
CA LEU A 113 6.42 -0.22 8.70
C LEU A 113 7.35 -0.33 7.50
N LEU A 114 7.17 0.58 6.53
CA LEU A 114 8.07 0.68 5.38
C LEU A 114 9.13 1.73 5.66
N VAL A 115 10.38 1.40 5.33
CA VAL A 115 11.52 2.30 5.44
C VAL A 115 12.16 2.41 4.06
N THR A 116 12.23 3.61 3.51
CA THR A 116 12.76 3.87 2.17
C THR A 116 13.83 4.94 2.20
N GLU A 117 14.55 5.09 1.09
CA GLU A 117 15.37 6.28 0.85
C GLU A 117 14.48 7.49 0.59
N ASP A 118 15.11 8.69 0.54
CA ASP A 118 14.43 9.96 0.23
C ASP A 118 13.72 9.92 -1.13
N ILE A 119 14.34 9.26 -2.12
CA ILE A 119 13.74 8.94 -3.40
C ILE A 119 13.36 7.47 -3.40
N CYS A 120 12.12 7.20 -3.74
CA CYS A 120 11.62 5.83 -3.81
C CYS A 120 10.51 5.68 -4.86
N ILE A 121 10.18 4.44 -5.20
CA ILE A 121 8.91 4.15 -5.84
C ILE A 121 7.82 4.52 -4.84
N SER A 122 6.88 5.34 -5.26
CA SER A 122 5.90 5.93 -4.35
C SER A 122 4.93 4.90 -3.78
N PRO A 123 4.84 4.74 -2.46
CA PRO A 123 3.77 3.97 -1.83
C PRO A 123 2.52 4.83 -1.58
N LEU A 124 2.56 6.14 -1.91
CA LEU A 124 1.52 7.11 -1.56
C LEU A 124 0.37 7.17 -2.58
N ASP A 125 0.48 6.46 -3.70
CA ASP A 125 -0.59 6.32 -4.67
C ASP A 125 -1.54 5.20 -4.21
N TYR A 126 -2.50 5.54 -3.36
CA TYR A 126 -3.50 4.64 -2.75
C TYR A 126 -2.89 3.38 -2.10
N ALA A 127 -1.71 3.50 -1.50
CA ALA A 127 -0.93 2.37 -0.96
C ALA A 127 -0.65 1.25 -1.99
N SER A 128 -0.66 1.57 -3.27
CA SER A 128 -0.32 0.64 -4.35
C SER A 128 1.18 0.36 -4.39
N PRO A 129 1.64 -0.66 -5.15
CA PRO A 129 3.07 -0.89 -5.37
C PRO A 129 3.79 0.23 -6.10
N GLY A 130 3.07 1.23 -6.64
CA GLY A 130 3.62 2.34 -7.40
C GLY A 130 4.13 1.97 -8.80
N VAL A 131 3.87 0.74 -9.25
CA VAL A 131 4.22 0.23 -10.58
C VAL A 131 2.99 -0.35 -11.23
N TYR A 132 2.68 0.12 -12.44
CA TYR A 132 1.52 -0.30 -13.22
C TYR A 132 1.99 -0.79 -14.59
N LEU A 133 1.47 -1.93 -15.03
CA LEU A 133 1.77 -2.52 -16.32
C LEU A 133 0.53 -2.48 -17.20
N PHE A 134 0.66 -1.84 -18.35
CA PHE A 134 -0.41 -1.75 -19.35
C PHE A 134 -0.02 -2.59 -20.56
N GLN A 135 -0.71 -3.68 -20.77
CA GLN A 135 -0.57 -4.49 -21.98
C GLN A 135 -1.19 -3.73 -23.15
N GLN A 136 -0.38 -3.35 -24.12
CA GLN A 136 -0.83 -2.59 -25.29
C GLN A 136 -1.16 -3.51 -26.47
N HIS A 137 -0.33 -4.52 -26.66
CA HIS A 137 -0.53 -5.54 -27.69
C HIS A 137 0.06 -6.86 -27.21
N VAL A 138 -0.72 -7.92 -27.24
CA VAL A 138 -0.31 -9.25 -26.78
C VAL A 138 -0.56 -10.26 -27.87
N GLY A 139 0.48 -11.01 -28.21
CA GLY A 139 0.44 -12.11 -29.17
C GLY A 139 1.52 -13.14 -28.85
N GLU A 140 1.44 -14.30 -29.50
CA GLU A 140 2.35 -15.43 -29.26
C GLU A 140 3.83 -15.09 -29.53
N LYS A 141 4.09 -14.24 -30.53
CA LYS A 141 5.46 -13.87 -30.92
C LYS A 141 6.02 -12.71 -30.12
N GLN A 142 5.16 -11.81 -29.66
CA GLN A 142 5.56 -10.64 -28.89
C GLN A 142 4.42 -10.05 -28.08
N ALA A 143 4.78 -9.38 -26.99
CA ALA A 143 3.88 -8.57 -26.20
C ALA A 143 4.50 -7.19 -25.96
N ALA A 144 3.77 -6.12 -26.33
CA ALA A 144 4.15 -4.75 -26.05
C ALA A 144 3.52 -4.31 -24.74
N VAL A 145 4.31 -3.78 -23.82
CA VAL A 145 3.91 -3.37 -22.49
C VAL A 145 4.42 -1.97 -22.19
N LEU A 146 3.57 -1.15 -21.61
CA LEU A 146 3.93 0.13 -21.00
C LEU A 146 4.00 -0.06 -19.48
N ALA A 147 5.15 0.19 -18.89
CA ALA A 147 5.30 0.30 -17.44
C ALA A 147 5.20 1.77 -17.03
N ARG A 148 4.28 2.09 -16.12
CA ARG A 148 4.22 3.38 -15.44
C ARG A 148 4.68 3.19 -14.02
N ILE A 149 5.71 3.94 -13.62
CA ILE A 149 6.34 3.88 -12.32
C ILE A 149 6.15 5.23 -11.63
N ASN A 150 5.48 5.25 -10.50
CA ASN A 150 5.29 6.45 -9.72
C ASN A 150 6.47 6.64 -8.77
N LEU A 151 7.17 7.77 -8.91
CA LEU A 151 8.31 8.14 -8.07
C LEU A 151 7.90 9.16 -7.02
N SER A 152 8.62 9.16 -5.91
CA SER A 152 8.44 10.12 -4.82
C SER A 152 9.78 10.64 -4.34
N ASN A 153 9.84 11.93 -4.00
CA ASN A 153 11.02 12.61 -3.46
C ASN A 153 10.62 13.40 -2.22
N GLY A 154 11.12 13.00 -1.05
CA GLY A 154 10.88 13.68 0.22
C GLY A 154 11.79 14.89 0.50
N THR A 155 12.78 15.17 -0.37
CA THR A 155 13.73 16.27 -0.15
C THR A 155 13.24 17.59 -0.70
N GLU A 156 13.89 18.69 -0.26
CA GLU A 156 13.62 20.05 -0.71
C GLU A 156 14.24 20.39 -2.09
N HIS A 157 15.02 19.48 -2.65
CA HIS A 157 15.72 19.67 -3.91
C HIS A 157 15.37 18.61 -4.95
N PRO A 158 15.40 18.95 -6.26
CA PRO A 158 15.30 17.97 -7.32
C PRO A 158 16.43 16.96 -7.18
N ARG A 159 16.14 15.69 -7.41
CA ARG A 159 17.11 14.60 -7.30
C ARG A 159 17.15 13.78 -8.56
N GLN A 160 18.37 13.47 -9.00
CA GLN A 160 18.57 12.56 -10.12
C GLN A 160 18.67 11.13 -9.61
N ALA A 161 18.04 10.21 -10.36
CA ALA A 161 18.10 8.79 -10.10
C ALA A 161 18.16 8.01 -11.43
N THR A 162 18.57 6.75 -11.35
CA THR A 162 18.45 5.81 -12.45
C THR A 162 17.33 4.84 -12.13
N LEU A 163 16.27 4.90 -12.93
CA LEU A 163 15.18 3.94 -12.86
C LEU A 163 15.55 2.71 -13.69
N ARG A 164 15.67 1.56 -13.03
CA ARG A 164 15.94 0.28 -13.68
C ARG A 164 14.68 -0.58 -13.72
N LEU A 165 14.25 -0.91 -14.93
CA LEU A 165 13.18 -1.88 -15.16
C LEU A 165 13.79 -3.22 -15.54
N GLN A 166 13.44 -4.26 -14.80
CA GLN A 166 13.80 -5.64 -15.12
C GLN A 166 12.54 -6.50 -15.17
N VAL A 167 12.43 -7.32 -16.20
CA VAL A 167 11.43 -8.39 -16.29
C VAL A 167 12.16 -9.72 -16.15
N LYS A 168 11.67 -10.56 -15.25
CA LYS A 168 12.29 -11.87 -14.97
C LYS A 168 11.30 -12.99 -15.22
N GLU A 169 11.83 -14.11 -15.70
CA GLU A 169 11.16 -15.40 -15.72
C GLU A 169 11.94 -16.34 -14.79
N GLY A 170 11.39 -16.58 -13.59
CA GLY A 170 12.16 -17.13 -12.48
C GLY A 170 13.36 -16.24 -12.16
N ASP A 171 14.57 -16.80 -12.18
CA ASP A 171 15.81 -16.06 -11.94
C ASP A 171 16.43 -15.41 -13.20
N LYS A 172 15.91 -15.76 -14.39
CA LYS A 172 16.43 -15.26 -15.67
C LYS A 172 15.85 -13.89 -15.97
N VAL A 173 16.71 -12.89 -16.20
CA VAL A 173 16.31 -11.59 -16.73
C VAL A 173 16.01 -11.72 -18.23
N VAL A 174 14.76 -11.49 -18.64
CA VAL A 174 14.32 -11.56 -20.04
C VAL A 174 14.24 -10.18 -20.69
N TYR A 175 14.19 -9.13 -19.90
CA TYR A 175 14.29 -7.74 -20.35
C TYR A 175 14.89 -6.86 -19.28
N GLN A 176 15.73 -5.89 -19.69
CA GLN A 176 16.25 -4.84 -18.79
C GLN A 176 16.45 -3.54 -19.56
N ALA A 177 16.06 -2.44 -18.93
CA ALA A 177 16.36 -1.10 -19.40
C ALA A 177 16.58 -0.15 -18.22
N ASP A 178 17.43 0.86 -18.45
CA ASP A 178 17.69 1.94 -17.50
C ASP A 178 17.24 3.27 -18.10
N LYS A 179 16.61 4.11 -17.27
CA LYS A 179 16.19 5.47 -17.61
C LYS A 179 16.69 6.44 -16.54
N LYS A 180 17.43 7.48 -16.95
CA LYS A 180 17.75 8.60 -16.05
C LYS A 180 16.51 9.46 -15.86
N VAL A 181 16.19 9.78 -14.63
CA VAL A 181 15.03 10.58 -14.24
C VAL A 181 15.45 11.67 -13.27
N THR A 182 14.73 12.78 -13.28
CA THR A 182 14.84 13.84 -12.27
C THR A 182 13.52 13.90 -11.53
N VAL A 183 13.53 13.64 -10.23
CA VAL A 183 12.33 13.68 -9.40
C VAL A 183 12.25 15.03 -8.70
N ALA A 184 11.14 15.74 -8.93
CA ALA A 184 10.92 17.08 -8.37
C ALA A 184 10.88 17.04 -6.83
N PRO A 185 11.23 18.15 -6.13
CA PRO A 185 11.21 18.20 -4.69
C PRO A 185 9.78 18.05 -4.15
N HIS A 186 9.65 17.55 -2.93
CA HIS A 186 8.37 17.38 -2.22
C HIS A 186 7.28 16.66 -3.04
N THR A 187 7.69 15.74 -3.90
CA THR A 187 6.78 15.05 -4.80
C THR A 187 6.30 13.74 -4.16
N SER A 188 4.99 13.61 -4.00
CA SER A 188 4.36 12.37 -3.52
C SER A 188 4.23 11.35 -4.62
N VAL A 189 3.83 11.78 -5.82
CA VAL A 189 3.62 10.90 -6.99
C VAL A 189 4.05 11.62 -8.27
N GLN A 190 5.14 11.16 -8.88
CA GLN A 190 5.59 11.60 -10.21
C GLN A 190 5.63 10.38 -11.12
N PRO A 191 4.77 10.29 -12.15
CA PRO A 191 4.77 9.17 -13.06
C PRO A 191 5.94 9.24 -14.04
N GLU A 192 6.62 8.12 -14.23
CA GLU A 192 7.61 7.87 -15.27
C GLU A 192 7.20 6.67 -16.11
N GLU A 193 7.35 6.76 -17.41
CA GLU A 193 6.92 5.70 -18.32
C GLU A 193 8.10 5.06 -19.05
N MET A 194 8.05 3.73 -19.18
CA MET A 194 9.00 2.91 -19.92
C MET A 194 8.23 1.89 -20.76
N SER A 195 8.34 1.97 -22.09
CA SER A 195 7.76 0.97 -22.99
C SER A 195 8.77 -0.11 -23.29
N PHE A 196 8.32 -1.35 -23.37
CA PHE A 196 9.16 -2.49 -23.73
C PHE A 196 8.38 -3.57 -24.49
N THR A 197 9.11 -4.43 -25.17
CA THR A 197 8.55 -5.58 -25.89
C THR A 197 9.18 -6.86 -25.36
N LEU A 198 8.35 -7.81 -24.98
CA LEU A 198 8.76 -9.18 -24.67
C LEU A 198 8.63 -10.03 -25.95
N LEU A 199 9.70 -10.74 -26.29
CA LEU A 199 9.70 -11.67 -27.41
C LEU A 199 9.32 -13.07 -26.90
N ASN A 200 8.44 -13.75 -27.65
CA ASN A 200 7.93 -15.07 -27.33
C ASN A 200 7.45 -15.18 -25.87
N PRO A 201 6.53 -14.30 -25.44
CA PRO A 201 6.06 -14.31 -24.06
C PRO A 201 5.32 -15.63 -23.77
N ARG A 202 5.50 -16.17 -22.60
CA ARG A 202 4.64 -17.22 -22.10
C ARG A 202 3.29 -16.60 -21.73
N LEU A 203 2.25 -16.98 -22.45
CA LEU A 203 0.90 -16.45 -22.24
C LEU A 203 0.14 -17.33 -21.24
N TRP A 204 -0.61 -16.70 -20.35
CA TRP A 204 -1.53 -17.41 -19.51
C TRP A 204 -2.69 -17.98 -20.34
N ASN A 205 -2.93 -19.28 -20.23
CA ASN A 205 -3.89 -20.02 -21.05
C ASN A 205 -5.09 -20.52 -20.24
N GLY A 206 -5.44 -19.82 -19.18
CA GLY A 206 -6.62 -20.12 -18.37
C GLY A 206 -6.60 -21.51 -17.77
N ARG A 207 -7.62 -22.31 -18.09
CA ARG A 207 -7.77 -23.66 -17.53
C ARG A 207 -6.78 -24.67 -18.10
N GLU A 208 -6.20 -24.42 -19.27
CA GLU A 208 -5.26 -25.32 -19.94
C GLU A 208 -3.85 -25.22 -19.38
N ASP A 209 -3.45 -24.04 -18.87
CA ASP A 209 -2.19 -23.84 -18.15
C ASP A 209 -2.39 -22.89 -16.96
N PRO A 210 -3.00 -23.38 -15.86
CA PRO A 210 -3.38 -22.52 -14.72
C PRO A 210 -2.21 -22.13 -13.81
N PHE A 211 -1.03 -22.75 -13.99
CA PHE A 211 0.12 -22.60 -13.09
C PHE A 211 1.22 -21.69 -13.66
N MET A 212 0.84 -20.70 -14.40
CA MET A 212 1.76 -19.67 -14.85
C MET A 212 1.98 -18.59 -13.81
#